data_ba967c858f63242c70b2a4a2d63169b2
#
_entry.id   ba967c858f63242c70b2a4a2d63169b2
#
_cell.length_a   1.000
_cell.length_b   1.000
_cell.length_c   1.000
_cell.angle_alpha   90.00
_cell.angle_beta   90.00
_cell.angle_gamma   90.00
#
_symmetry.space_group_name_H-M   'P 1'
#
loop_
_entity.id
_entity.type
_entity.pdbx_description
1 polymer ?
#
loop_
_entity_poly.entity_id
_entity_poly.type
_entity_poly.pdbx_seq_one_letter_code
_entity_poly.pdbx_strand_id
1 'polypeptide(L)'
;MSKKQERIFALITVLITVPCFVFYCLTIENHGILNVDPIWALKLIPIEFVLAYLSEIFFIGPKVPKILFRKLNPKKENPLLIETGFIMTTVCLMCPWMSFLATILYKGIMPVLFNDSTFTISNFFIYFIPNFLQTFVQNFPFALLSQLFFIQPLTRNIFSKICKAK
;
A
#
# COMPACT_ATOMS: atom_id res chain seq x y z
N MET A 1 -16.29 -10.43 -11.76
CA MET A 1 -15.33 -9.71 -12.64
C MET A 1 -14.48 -10.72 -13.39
N SER A 2 -14.07 -10.42 -14.63
CA SER A 2 -13.09 -11.25 -15.33
C SER A 2 -11.69 -11.00 -14.73
N LYS A 3 -10.76 -11.97 -14.88
CA LYS A 3 -9.35 -11.81 -14.42
C LYS A 3 -8.68 -10.54 -14.97
N LYS A 4 -9.07 -10.13 -16.19
CA LYS A 4 -8.58 -8.89 -16.81
C LYS A 4 -9.11 -7.65 -16.09
N GLN A 5 -10.38 -7.64 -15.71
CA GLN A 5 -11.00 -6.55 -14.97
C GLN A 5 -10.43 -6.42 -13.56
N GLU A 6 -10.14 -7.53 -12.90
CA GLU A 6 -9.49 -7.52 -11.57
C GLU A 6 -8.09 -6.88 -11.63
N ARG A 7 -7.30 -7.23 -12.65
CA ARG A 7 -5.97 -6.64 -12.85
C ARG A 7 -6.03 -5.14 -13.15
N ILE A 8 -7.01 -4.70 -13.96
CA ILE A 8 -7.21 -3.27 -14.25
C ILE A 8 -7.63 -2.53 -12.98
N PHE A 9 -8.53 -3.12 -12.20
CA PHE A 9 -8.96 -2.53 -10.93
C PHE A 9 -7.78 -2.39 -9.96
N ALA A 10 -6.98 -3.45 -9.78
CA ALA A 10 -5.77 -3.42 -8.96
C ALA A 10 -4.77 -2.36 -9.45
N LEU A 11 -4.56 -2.26 -10.77
CA LEU A 11 -3.67 -1.25 -11.35
C LEU A 11 -4.11 0.16 -11.00
N ILE A 12 -5.40 0.49 -11.16
CA ILE A 12 -5.95 1.81 -10.85
C ILE A 12 -5.81 2.10 -9.36
N THR A 13 -6.13 1.12 -8.50
CA THR A 13 -6.02 1.25 -7.05
C THR A 13 -4.58 1.58 -6.65
N VAL A 14 -3.60 0.82 -7.14
CA VAL A 14 -2.18 1.03 -6.82
C VAL A 14 -1.68 2.37 -7.37
N LEU A 15 -2.12 2.75 -8.58
CA LEU A 15 -1.74 4.04 -9.19
C LEU A 15 -2.17 5.25 -8.36
N ILE A 16 -3.28 5.15 -7.65
CA ILE A 16 -3.77 6.21 -6.75
C ILE A 16 -3.12 6.09 -5.37
N THR A 17 -3.00 4.87 -4.85
CA THR A 17 -2.52 4.61 -3.49
C THR A 17 -1.05 5.00 -3.33
N VAL A 18 -0.19 4.58 -4.25
CA VAL A 18 1.27 4.74 -4.10
C VAL A 18 1.70 6.19 -4.00
N PRO A 19 1.28 7.13 -4.89
CA PRO A 19 1.63 8.52 -4.73
C PRO A 19 1.18 9.11 -3.38
N CYS A 20 -0.06 8.79 -2.95
CA CYS A 20 -0.58 9.26 -1.66
C CYS A 20 0.30 8.79 -0.49
N PHE A 21 0.75 7.54 -0.52
CA PHE A 21 1.60 6.97 0.53
C PHE A 21 3.02 7.53 0.50
N VAL A 22 3.63 7.66 -0.67
CA VAL A 22 4.97 8.25 -0.81
C VAL A 22 4.99 9.66 -0.23
N PHE A 23 4.03 10.51 -0.63
CA PHE A 23 3.94 11.86 -0.08
C PHE A 23 3.66 11.88 1.42
N TYR A 24 2.80 11.00 1.92
CA TYR A 24 2.52 10.87 3.35
C TYR A 24 3.79 10.48 4.14
N CYS A 25 4.50 9.44 3.72
CA CYS A 25 5.72 8.99 4.39
C CYS A 25 6.80 10.08 4.39
N LEU A 26 7.04 10.71 3.24
CA LEU A 26 8.00 11.80 3.14
C LEU A 26 7.62 13.02 3.98
N THR A 27 6.31 13.31 4.12
CA THR A 27 5.83 14.39 4.99
C THR A 27 6.15 14.12 6.44
N ILE A 28 6.00 12.87 6.89
CA ILE A 28 6.37 12.49 8.27
C ILE A 28 7.88 12.54 8.47
N GLU A 29 8.65 11.97 7.55
CA GLU A 29 10.11 11.91 7.66
C GLU A 29 10.76 13.32 7.66
N ASN A 30 10.23 14.24 6.87
CA ASN A 30 10.75 15.59 6.74
C ASN A 30 10.07 16.60 7.69
N HIS A 31 9.28 16.12 8.66
CA HIS A 31 8.57 16.97 9.64
C HIS A 31 7.70 18.07 9.01
N GLY A 32 7.13 17.84 7.85
CA GLY A 32 6.19 18.74 7.21
C GLY A 32 6.13 18.62 5.70
N ILE A 33 4.94 18.92 5.13
CA ILE A 33 4.67 18.82 3.70
C ILE A 33 5.51 19.78 2.85
N LEU A 34 5.87 20.94 3.40
CA LEU A 34 6.67 21.97 2.72
C LEU A 34 8.15 21.56 2.58
N ASN A 35 8.61 20.61 3.37
CA ASN A 35 9.99 20.14 3.38
C ASN A 35 10.20 18.92 2.48
N VAL A 36 9.13 18.43 1.82
CA VAL A 36 9.21 17.28 0.92
C VAL A 36 9.83 17.72 -0.41
N ASP A 37 10.94 17.08 -0.80
CA ASP A 37 11.51 17.26 -2.13
C ASP A 37 10.64 16.50 -3.17
N PRO A 38 9.96 17.23 -4.09
CA PRO A 38 9.10 16.60 -5.08
C PRO A 38 9.87 15.74 -6.08
N ILE A 39 11.14 16.05 -6.35
CA ILE A 39 11.98 15.26 -7.26
C ILE A 39 12.30 13.91 -6.62
N TRP A 40 12.57 13.90 -5.33
CA TRP A 40 12.80 12.67 -4.57
C TRP A 40 11.54 11.80 -4.52
N ALA A 41 10.39 12.39 -4.25
CA ALA A 41 9.12 11.70 -4.28
C ALA A 41 8.86 11.04 -5.65
N LEU A 42 9.08 11.77 -6.74
CA LEU A 42 8.91 11.24 -8.11
C LEU A 42 9.83 10.06 -8.43
N LYS A 43 11.04 10.01 -7.86
CA LYS A 43 11.97 8.87 -8.03
C LYS A 43 11.52 7.63 -7.26
N LEU A 44 10.88 7.79 -6.11
CA LEU A 44 10.42 6.69 -5.27
C LEU A 44 9.13 6.04 -5.79
N ILE A 45 8.20 6.84 -6.33
CA ILE A 45 6.91 6.36 -6.84
C ILE A 45 7.03 5.15 -7.77
N PRO A 46 7.88 5.11 -8.81
CA PRO A 46 7.99 3.96 -9.70
C PRO A 46 8.43 2.69 -8.99
N ILE A 47 9.36 2.80 -8.05
CA ILE A 47 9.90 1.65 -7.29
C ILE A 47 8.79 1.07 -6.41
N GLU A 48 8.15 1.91 -5.64
CA GLU A 48 7.04 1.49 -4.76
C GLU A 48 5.84 1.00 -5.55
N PHE A 49 5.55 1.61 -6.71
CA PHE A 49 4.47 1.17 -7.58
C PHE A 49 4.67 -0.28 -8.05
N VAL A 50 5.87 -0.61 -8.53
CA VAL A 50 6.18 -1.98 -8.97
C VAL A 50 6.05 -2.96 -7.80
N LEU A 51 6.62 -2.64 -6.64
CA LEU A 51 6.55 -3.48 -5.45
C LEU A 51 5.10 -3.68 -4.96
N ALA A 52 4.32 -2.60 -4.89
CA ALA A 52 2.93 -2.65 -4.46
C ALA A 52 2.06 -3.44 -5.45
N TYR A 53 2.22 -3.21 -6.76
CA TYR A 53 1.45 -3.88 -7.80
C TYR A 53 1.74 -5.39 -7.86
N LEU A 54 3.01 -5.78 -7.77
CA LEU A 54 3.40 -7.18 -7.70
C LEU A 54 2.86 -7.84 -6.43
N SER A 55 2.96 -7.16 -5.29
CA SER A 55 2.44 -7.64 -4.01
C SER A 55 0.92 -7.85 -4.07
N GLU A 56 0.18 -6.92 -4.67
CA GLU A 56 -1.27 -7.03 -4.83
C GLU A 56 -1.64 -8.23 -5.70
N ILE A 57 -1.00 -8.40 -6.86
CA ILE A 57 -1.36 -9.48 -7.79
C ILE A 57 -0.98 -10.87 -7.26
N PHE A 58 0.23 -11.01 -6.70
CA PHE A 58 0.76 -12.32 -6.36
C PHE A 58 0.47 -12.77 -4.94
N PHE A 59 0.43 -11.84 -3.99
CA PHE A 59 0.35 -12.17 -2.56
C PHE A 59 -1.00 -11.82 -1.93
N ILE A 60 -1.50 -10.62 -2.15
CA ILE A 60 -2.64 -10.09 -1.40
C ILE A 60 -3.96 -10.42 -2.10
N GLY A 61 -4.11 -10.04 -3.37
CA GLY A 61 -5.34 -10.21 -4.13
C GLY A 61 -5.93 -11.62 -4.08
N PRO A 62 -5.14 -12.70 -4.27
CA PRO A 62 -5.65 -14.06 -4.16
C PRO A 62 -6.05 -14.51 -2.74
N LYS A 63 -5.47 -13.87 -1.70
CA LYS A 63 -5.73 -14.24 -0.29
C LYS A 63 -6.96 -13.53 0.29
N VAL A 64 -7.20 -12.29 -0.10
CA VAL A 64 -8.30 -11.47 0.44
C VAL A 64 -9.66 -12.15 0.31
N PRO A 65 -10.12 -12.60 -0.87
CA PRO A 65 -11.40 -13.27 -0.99
C PRO A 65 -11.46 -14.57 -0.19
N LYS A 66 -10.38 -15.33 -0.12
CA LYS A 66 -10.32 -16.59 0.65
C LYS A 66 -10.50 -16.35 2.15
N ILE A 67 -9.89 -15.30 2.69
CA ILE A 67 -10.00 -14.94 4.11
C ILE A 67 -11.38 -14.39 4.41
N LEU A 68 -11.87 -13.49 3.58
CA LEU A 68 -13.16 -12.84 3.78
C LEU A 68 -14.31 -13.83 3.71
N PHE A 69 -14.39 -14.64 2.63
CA PHE A 69 -15.48 -15.58 2.42
C PHE A 69 -15.45 -16.81 3.34
N ARG A 70 -14.37 -17.00 4.08
CA ARG A 70 -14.35 -17.96 5.17
C ARG A 70 -15.19 -17.51 6.37
N LYS A 71 -15.34 -16.18 6.54
CA LYS A 71 -16.06 -15.58 7.68
C LYS A 71 -17.43 -15.01 7.28
N LEU A 72 -17.57 -14.48 6.07
CA LEU A 72 -18.76 -13.83 5.56
C LEU A 72 -19.34 -14.59 4.37
N ASN A 73 -20.66 -14.80 4.38
CA ASN A 73 -21.35 -15.44 3.27
C ASN A 73 -21.84 -14.38 2.26
N PRO A 74 -21.25 -14.31 1.04
CA PRO A 74 -21.55 -13.26 0.07
C PRO A 74 -23.01 -13.24 -0.42
N LYS A 75 -23.77 -14.32 -0.21
CA LYS A 75 -25.19 -14.41 -0.62
C LYS A 75 -26.17 -13.95 0.44
N LYS A 76 -25.75 -13.89 1.71
CA LYS A 76 -26.63 -13.55 2.84
C LYS A 76 -26.34 -12.19 3.45
N GLU A 77 -25.13 -11.70 3.29
CA GLU A 77 -24.66 -10.48 3.93
C GLU A 77 -24.95 -9.23 3.08
N ASN A 78 -25.04 -8.09 3.77
CA ASN A 78 -25.22 -6.81 3.12
C ASN A 78 -24.04 -6.50 2.17
N PRO A 79 -24.28 -6.06 0.93
CA PRO A 79 -23.20 -5.71 -0.01
C PRO A 79 -22.17 -4.73 0.55
N LEU A 80 -22.64 -3.79 1.37
CA LEU A 80 -21.78 -2.77 2.00
C LEU A 80 -20.82 -3.40 3.03
N LEU A 81 -21.29 -4.41 3.78
CA LEU A 81 -20.48 -5.15 4.74
C LEU A 81 -19.39 -5.97 4.03
N ILE A 82 -19.74 -6.60 2.91
CA ILE A 82 -18.79 -7.37 2.09
C ILE A 82 -17.71 -6.44 1.53
N GLU A 83 -18.13 -5.28 1.03
CA GLU A 83 -17.23 -4.27 0.48
C GLU A 83 -16.25 -3.73 1.52
N THR A 84 -16.77 -3.29 2.66
CA THR A 84 -15.95 -2.82 3.78
C THR A 84 -15.02 -3.92 4.27
N GLY A 85 -15.51 -5.16 4.35
CA GLY A 85 -14.71 -6.34 4.69
C GLY A 85 -13.56 -6.59 3.73
N PHE A 86 -13.78 -6.39 2.41
CA PHE A 86 -12.70 -6.47 1.41
C PHE A 86 -11.62 -5.42 1.67
N ILE A 87 -12.01 -4.16 1.87
CA ILE A 87 -11.09 -3.05 2.15
C ILE A 87 -10.29 -3.33 3.42
N MET A 88 -10.97 -3.67 4.51
CA MET A 88 -10.34 -3.98 5.80
C MET A 88 -9.34 -5.14 5.67
N THR A 89 -9.75 -6.23 5.04
CA THR A 89 -8.88 -7.40 4.86
C THR A 89 -7.66 -7.07 3.99
N THR A 90 -7.85 -6.28 2.92
CA THR A 90 -6.75 -5.83 2.06
C THR A 90 -5.77 -4.97 2.84
N VAL A 91 -6.25 -3.97 3.59
CA VAL A 91 -5.39 -3.10 4.39
C VAL A 91 -4.64 -3.88 5.48
N CYS A 92 -5.31 -4.80 6.18
CA CYS A 92 -4.69 -5.64 7.22
C CYS A 92 -3.58 -6.56 6.67
N LEU A 93 -3.63 -6.95 5.40
CA LEU A 93 -2.59 -7.76 4.77
C LEU A 93 -1.52 -6.91 4.09
N MET A 94 -1.96 -5.86 3.36
CA MET A 94 -1.07 -5.02 2.55
C MET A 94 -0.20 -4.12 3.41
N CYS A 95 -0.76 -3.49 4.45
CA CYS A 95 -0.03 -2.53 5.27
C CYS A 95 1.16 -3.14 6.00
N PRO A 96 1.06 -4.29 6.72
CA PRO A 96 2.24 -4.94 7.33
C PRO A 96 3.25 -5.36 6.26
N TRP A 97 2.79 -5.90 5.14
CA TRP A 97 3.65 -6.35 4.06
C TRP A 97 4.45 -5.20 3.44
N MET A 98 3.77 -4.10 3.10
CA MET A 98 4.43 -2.92 2.54
C MET A 98 5.34 -2.23 3.57
N SER A 99 4.96 -2.17 4.85
CA SER A 99 5.82 -1.65 5.92
C SER A 99 7.09 -2.48 6.10
N PHE A 100 6.99 -3.81 5.95
CA PHE A 100 8.15 -4.70 5.96
C PHE A 100 9.08 -4.42 4.76
N LEU A 101 8.53 -4.34 3.55
CA LEU A 101 9.30 -4.02 2.34
C LEU A 101 9.92 -2.61 2.41
N ALA A 102 9.18 -1.63 2.89
CA ALA A 102 9.65 -0.26 3.07
C ALA A 102 10.83 -0.21 4.07
N THR A 103 10.74 -0.93 5.17
CA THR A 103 11.85 -1.00 6.15
C THR A 103 13.11 -1.59 5.54
N ILE A 104 12.99 -2.65 4.76
CA ILE A 104 14.14 -3.24 4.05
C ILE A 104 14.70 -2.25 3.01
N LEU A 105 13.83 -1.63 2.23
CA LEU A 105 14.24 -0.72 1.16
C LEU A 105 14.92 0.54 1.70
N TYR A 106 14.22 1.27 2.59
CA TYR A 106 14.68 2.58 3.06
C TYR A 106 15.73 2.54 4.16
N LYS A 107 15.64 1.56 5.06
CA LYS A 107 16.60 1.45 6.18
C LYS A 107 17.71 0.42 5.95
N GLY A 108 17.56 -0.45 4.92
CA GLY A 108 18.55 -1.46 4.56
C GLY A 108 19.27 -1.15 3.26
N ILE A 109 18.54 -1.16 2.13
CA ILE A 109 19.13 -1.12 0.79
C ILE A 109 19.59 0.30 0.41
N MET A 110 18.75 1.32 0.66
CA MET A 110 19.05 2.70 0.27
C MET A 110 20.32 3.26 0.91
N PRO A 111 20.56 3.12 2.22
CA PRO A 111 21.82 3.59 2.83
C PRO A 111 23.07 2.93 2.21
N VAL A 112 22.98 1.65 1.85
CA VAL A 112 24.08 0.95 1.17
C VAL A 112 24.32 1.51 -0.22
N LEU A 113 23.26 1.77 -1.00
CA LEU A 113 23.38 2.31 -2.36
C LEU A 113 23.93 3.74 -2.39
N PHE A 114 23.59 4.55 -1.38
CA PHE A 114 24.04 5.95 -1.26
C PHE A 114 25.34 6.10 -0.48
N ASN A 115 26.00 4.99 -0.13
CA ASN A 115 27.28 4.99 0.58
C ASN A 115 27.21 5.78 1.92
N ASP A 116 26.12 5.64 2.65
CA ASP A 116 25.95 6.31 3.94
C ASP A 116 26.97 5.75 4.94
N SER A 117 27.92 6.58 5.34
CA SER A 117 29.01 6.21 6.26
C SER A 117 28.50 5.81 7.66
N THR A 118 27.28 6.16 8.00
CA THR A 118 26.66 5.82 9.30
C THR A 118 25.97 4.44 9.29
N PHE A 119 25.78 3.86 8.10
CA PHE A 119 25.10 2.59 7.98
C PHE A 119 26.00 1.42 8.41
N THR A 120 25.48 0.62 9.33
CA THR A 120 26.13 -0.64 9.76
C THR A 120 25.09 -1.76 9.72
N ILE A 121 25.44 -2.88 9.08
CA ILE A 121 24.56 -4.05 8.95
C ILE A 121 24.07 -4.55 10.31
N SER A 122 24.93 -4.57 11.32
CA SER A 122 24.52 -4.96 12.68
C SER A 122 23.47 -4.04 13.28
N ASN A 123 23.58 -2.74 13.09
CA ASN A 123 22.57 -1.77 13.54
C ASN A 123 21.25 -1.96 12.80
N PHE A 124 21.28 -2.27 11.50
CA PHE A 124 20.07 -2.56 10.74
C PHE A 124 19.29 -3.72 11.36
N PHE A 125 19.93 -4.84 11.68
CA PHE A 125 19.25 -5.98 12.29
C PHE A 125 18.73 -5.70 13.70
N ILE A 126 19.48 -4.96 14.52
CA ILE A 126 19.06 -4.59 15.88
C ILE A 126 17.82 -3.70 15.85
N TYR A 127 17.79 -2.72 14.95
CA TYR A 127 16.68 -1.76 14.86
C TYR A 127 15.59 -2.15 13.87
N PHE A 128 15.69 -3.31 13.22
CA PHE A 128 14.71 -3.72 12.22
C PHE A 128 13.29 -3.84 12.77
N ILE A 129 13.11 -4.54 13.87
CA ILE A 129 11.79 -4.73 14.49
C ILE A 129 11.20 -3.39 14.98
N PRO A 130 11.92 -2.55 15.75
CA PRO A 130 11.43 -1.23 16.11
C PRO A 130 11.04 -0.37 14.90
N ASN A 131 11.89 -0.30 13.89
CA ASN A 131 11.64 0.48 12.67
C ASN A 131 10.41 -0.03 11.91
N PHE A 132 10.29 -1.35 11.75
CA PHE A 132 9.11 -1.97 11.14
C PHE A 132 7.83 -1.64 11.90
N LEU A 133 7.83 -1.81 13.24
CA LEU A 133 6.66 -1.51 14.05
C LEU A 133 6.29 -0.03 14.00
N GLN A 134 7.25 0.87 14.06
CA GLN A 134 7.03 2.30 13.93
C GLN A 134 6.37 2.63 12.58
N THR A 135 6.95 2.15 11.48
CA THR A 135 6.42 2.37 10.13
C THR A 135 5.02 1.79 10.00
N PHE A 136 4.78 0.59 10.52
CA PHE A 136 3.47 -0.04 10.50
C PHE A 136 2.41 0.75 11.27
N VAL A 137 2.71 1.14 12.52
CA VAL A 137 1.77 1.89 13.38
C VAL A 137 1.45 3.27 12.79
N GLN A 138 2.41 3.93 12.18
CA GLN A 138 2.19 5.22 11.50
C GLN A 138 1.34 5.06 10.23
N ASN A 139 1.63 4.06 9.42
CA ASN A 139 0.99 3.88 8.13
C ASN A 139 -0.41 3.25 8.22
N PHE A 140 -0.68 2.41 9.21
CA PHE A 140 -1.93 1.65 9.28
C PHE A 140 -3.20 2.53 9.40
N PRO A 141 -3.28 3.53 10.29
CA PRO A 141 -4.44 4.42 10.35
C PRO A 141 -4.65 5.21 9.06
N PHE A 142 -3.58 5.73 8.49
CA PHE A 142 -3.64 6.45 7.21
C PHE A 142 -4.10 5.54 6.07
N ALA A 143 -3.54 4.32 5.98
CA ALA A 143 -3.94 3.32 5.00
C ALA A 143 -5.43 3.03 5.09
N LEU A 144 -5.93 2.79 6.29
CA LEU A 144 -7.33 2.44 6.51
C LEU A 144 -8.27 3.57 6.11
N LEU A 145 -8.02 4.78 6.61
CA LEU A 145 -8.85 5.95 6.33
C LEU A 145 -8.80 6.34 4.86
N SER A 146 -7.61 6.40 4.26
CA SER A 146 -7.46 6.75 2.84
C SER A 146 -8.13 5.73 1.93
N GLN A 147 -8.02 4.44 2.21
CA GLN A 147 -8.67 3.39 1.42
C GLN A 147 -10.20 3.47 1.52
N LEU A 148 -10.75 3.65 2.73
CA LEU A 148 -12.19 3.69 2.93
C LEU A 148 -12.84 4.93 2.30
N PHE A 149 -12.26 6.11 2.50
CA PHE A 149 -12.92 7.37 2.18
C PHE A 149 -12.53 7.97 0.83
N PHE A 150 -11.33 7.69 0.34
CA PHE A 150 -10.80 8.33 -0.87
C PHE A 150 -10.48 7.33 -1.98
N ILE A 151 -9.61 6.36 -1.72
CA ILE A 151 -9.03 5.54 -2.77
C ILE A 151 -10.07 4.62 -3.40
N GLN A 152 -10.83 3.88 -2.58
CA GLN A 152 -11.82 2.94 -3.10
C GLN A 152 -12.99 3.61 -3.84
N PRO A 153 -13.62 4.67 -3.31
CA PRO A 153 -14.65 5.39 -4.07
C PRO A 153 -14.12 5.97 -5.39
N LEU A 154 -12.91 6.54 -5.37
CA LEU A 154 -12.28 7.10 -6.57
C LEU A 154 -11.95 6.01 -7.60
N THR A 155 -11.33 4.92 -7.17
CA THR A 155 -11.01 3.76 -8.03
C THR A 155 -12.25 3.20 -8.70
N ARG A 156 -13.35 3.03 -7.97
CA ARG A 156 -14.61 2.53 -8.53
C ARG A 156 -15.22 3.47 -9.55
N ASN A 157 -15.18 4.76 -9.27
CA ASN A 157 -15.69 5.76 -10.20
C ASN A 157 -14.89 5.73 -11.52
N ILE A 158 -13.57 5.70 -11.45
CA ILE A 158 -12.69 5.60 -12.64
C ILE A 158 -12.93 4.27 -13.36
N PHE A 159 -12.94 3.15 -12.63
CA PHE A 159 -13.13 1.82 -13.19
C PHE A 159 -14.49 1.69 -13.90
N SER A 160 -15.57 2.23 -13.31
CA SER A 160 -16.89 2.20 -13.90
C SER A 160 -16.97 2.98 -15.21
N LYS A 161 -16.24 4.10 -15.31
CA LYS A 161 -16.15 4.88 -16.57
C LYS A 161 -15.39 4.12 -17.65
N ILE A 162 -14.27 3.46 -17.30
CA ILE A 162 -13.47 2.68 -18.24
C ILE A 162 -14.22 1.44 -18.72
N CYS A 163 -14.97 0.77 -17.85
CA CYS A 163 -15.72 -0.44 -18.23
C CYS A 163 -17.05 -0.15 -18.93
N LYS A 164 -17.64 1.06 -18.75
CA LYS A 164 -18.85 1.47 -19.48
C LYS A 164 -18.54 2.02 -20.87
N ALA A 165 -17.30 2.42 -21.14
CA ALA A 165 -16.86 2.93 -22.43
C ALA A 165 -16.56 1.82 -23.47
N LYS A 166 -16.82 0.56 -23.12
CA LYS A 166 -16.78 -0.62 -23.98
C LYS A 166 -18.14 -1.26 -24.07
#